data_14967fe4c31fc883e452a51fe4be4698
#
_entry.id   14967fe4c31fc883e452a51fe4be4698
#
_cell.length_a   1.000
_cell.length_b   1.000
_cell.length_c   1.000
_cell.angle_alpha   90.00
_cell.angle_beta   90.00
_cell.angle_gamma   90.00
#
_symmetry.space_group_name_H-M   'P 1'
#
loop_
_entity.id
_entity.type
_entity.pdbx_description
1 polymer ?
#
loop_
_entity_poly.entity_id
_entity_poly.type
_entity_poly.pdbx_seq_one_letter_code
_entity_poly.pdbx_strand_id
1 'polypeptide(L)'
;KNIKDYIKGGNKASWLTVGLSVMATQASAITFLSTPGQGFNDGMGFIQFYFGLPFAMIIICIFFIPVYHKLNLFTAYEFLEKRFDLKTRTLTSILFLIQRGLAAGITIYAPAIILSVVLGWNLKSLVVIIGLLVILYTMLGGTKAVNVTQKYQMFIIFSGMITAFIFIIQSLPDNIKFSNALQLAGINEKLNILDFSFDLENRYTFWSGITGGLFLALSYFGTDQSQVQRYLSAKSLKESQRGLMMNGFLKIPMQFFILLIGVLVFIFFQYEKAPIHFNPYVVEKVNESNYKDAFNALERANEIIHLQKNEQL
;
A
#
# COMPACT_ATOMS: atom_id res chain seq x y z
N LYS A 1 -28.77 -17.21 -0.19
CA LYS A 1 -27.79 -16.65 0.79
C LYS A 1 -28.46 -15.47 1.48
N ASN A 2 -28.42 -15.38 2.82
CA ASN A 2 -29.02 -14.27 3.56
C ASN A 2 -28.13 -13.02 3.37
N ILE A 3 -28.73 -11.83 3.29
CA ILE A 3 -28.03 -10.53 3.17
C ILE A 3 -26.97 -10.38 4.29
N LYS A 4 -27.28 -10.84 5.50
CA LYS A 4 -26.35 -10.82 6.63
C LYS A 4 -25.10 -11.66 6.37
N ASP A 5 -25.22 -12.82 5.76
CA ASP A 5 -24.09 -13.68 5.41
C ASP A 5 -23.26 -13.07 4.29
N TYR A 6 -23.89 -12.38 3.34
CA TYR A 6 -23.21 -11.72 2.24
C TYR A 6 -22.40 -10.51 2.71
N ILE A 7 -23.01 -9.62 3.52
CA ILE A 7 -22.37 -8.37 3.98
C ILE A 7 -21.40 -8.61 5.14
N LYS A 8 -21.79 -9.41 6.16
CA LYS A 8 -21.00 -9.63 7.39
C LYS A 8 -20.20 -10.94 7.38
N GLY A 9 -20.23 -11.72 6.29
CA GLY A 9 -19.55 -13.01 6.23
C GLY A 9 -20.01 -14.00 7.29
N GLY A 10 -21.25 -13.87 7.77
CA GLY A 10 -21.85 -14.67 8.84
C GLY A 10 -21.29 -14.42 10.24
N ASN A 11 -20.53 -13.37 10.46
CA ASN A 11 -19.87 -13.04 11.73
C ASN A 11 -18.99 -14.21 12.25
N LYS A 12 -18.17 -14.82 11.38
CA LYS A 12 -17.33 -15.98 11.71
C LYS A 12 -15.84 -15.70 11.66
N ALA A 13 -15.42 -14.48 11.31
CA ALA A 13 -14.02 -14.13 11.16
C ALA A 13 -13.30 -14.15 12.52
N SER A 14 -12.15 -14.84 12.58
CA SER A 14 -11.23 -14.78 13.72
C SER A 14 -10.40 -13.49 13.68
N TRP A 15 -9.80 -13.13 14.80
CA TRP A 15 -8.94 -11.96 14.91
C TRP A 15 -7.82 -11.93 13.85
N LEU A 16 -7.21 -13.07 13.57
CA LEU A 16 -6.17 -13.18 12.54
C LEU A 16 -6.74 -12.90 11.14
N THR A 17 -7.93 -13.43 10.84
CA THR A 17 -8.61 -13.16 9.56
C THR A 17 -8.98 -11.70 9.44
N VAL A 18 -9.49 -11.09 10.53
CA VAL A 18 -9.80 -9.65 10.57
C VAL A 18 -8.55 -8.81 10.35
N GLY A 19 -7.49 -9.08 11.11
CA GLY A 19 -6.25 -8.32 11.03
C GLY A 19 -5.60 -8.40 9.63
N LEU A 20 -5.46 -9.60 9.07
CA LEU A 20 -4.94 -9.78 7.71
C LEU A 20 -5.84 -9.13 6.66
N SER A 21 -7.17 -9.19 6.82
CA SER A 21 -8.09 -8.55 5.89
C SER A 21 -8.03 -7.02 5.97
N VAL A 22 -7.93 -6.44 7.17
CA VAL A 22 -7.73 -4.99 7.36
C VAL A 22 -6.40 -4.56 6.75
N MET A 23 -5.31 -5.29 7.01
CA MET A 23 -4.00 -5.02 6.42
C MET A 23 -4.03 -5.08 4.89
N ALA A 24 -4.63 -6.13 4.32
CA ALA A 24 -4.72 -6.30 2.87
C ALA A 24 -5.61 -5.24 2.21
N THR A 25 -6.67 -4.79 2.89
CA THR A 25 -7.53 -3.71 2.38
C THR A 25 -6.76 -2.38 2.28
N GLN A 26 -5.82 -2.14 3.18
CA GLN A 26 -4.95 -0.96 3.15
C GLN A 26 -3.72 -1.17 2.23
N ALA A 27 -3.17 -2.37 2.21
CA ALA A 27 -1.98 -2.72 1.45
C ALA A 27 -2.36 -3.02 -0.01
N SER A 28 -2.64 -1.98 -0.77
CA SER A 28 -2.93 -2.06 -2.21
C SER A 28 -1.66 -2.27 -3.04
N ALA A 29 -1.81 -2.58 -4.33
CA ALA A 29 -0.70 -2.62 -5.27
C ALA A 29 0.14 -1.32 -5.23
N ILE A 30 -0.50 -0.16 -5.05
CA ILE A 30 0.18 1.13 -4.90
C ILE A 30 1.17 1.10 -3.74
N THR A 31 0.80 0.51 -2.59
CA THR A 31 1.69 0.41 -1.43
C THR A 31 2.99 -0.35 -1.77
N PHE A 32 2.90 -1.42 -2.56
CA PHE A 32 4.07 -2.25 -2.90
C PHE A 32 4.86 -1.77 -4.10
N LEU A 33 4.35 -0.80 -4.84
CA LEU A 33 4.97 -0.26 -6.04
C LEU A 33 5.47 1.16 -5.82
N SER A 34 4.63 2.04 -5.28
CA SER A 34 5.02 3.45 -5.09
C SER A 34 5.80 3.68 -3.79
N THR A 35 5.55 2.89 -2.73
CA THR A 35 6.29 3.11 -1.47
C THR A 35 7.77 2.71 -1.56
N PRO A 36 8.18 1.61 -2.25
CA PRO A 36 9.60 1.42 -2.54
C PRO A 36 10.18 2.57 -3.37
N GLY A 37 9.43 3.09 -4.35
CA GLY A 37 9.83 4.29 -5.11
C GLY A 37 10.05 5.51 -4.21
N GLN A 38 9.23 5.68 -3.18
CA GLN A 38 9.43 6.73 -2.17
C GLN A 38 10.69 6.46 -1.33
N GLY A 39 10.93 5.22 -0.91
CA GLY A 39 12.18 4.83 -0.25
C GLY A 39 13.41 5.10 -1.11
N PHE A 40 13.32 4.85 -2.40
CA PHE A 40 14.36 5.16 -3.38
C PHE A 40 14.63 6.66 -3.47
N ASN A 41 13.61 7.48 -3.65
CA ASN A 41 13.75 8.93 -3.86
C ASN A 41 14.05 9.68 -2.55
N ASP A 42 13.24 9.45 -1.51
CA ASP A 42 13.18 10.30 -0.31
C ASP A 42 13.74 9.59 0.94
N GLY A 43 14.07 8.29 0.83
CA GLY A 43 14.53 7.50 1.96
C GLY A 43 13.40 7.03 2.89
N MET A 44 13.72 6.81 4.15
CA MET A 44 12.84 6.13 5.11
C MET A 44 11.94 7.08 5.91
N GLY A 45 12.05 8.39 5.74
CA GLY A 45 11.29 9.39 6.51
C GLY A 45 9.77 9.23 6.46
N PHE A 46 9.22 8.69 5.37
CA PHE A 46 7.79 8.42 5.22
C PHE A 46 7.20 7.50 6.31
N ILE A 47 8.02 6.68 6.99
CA ILE A 47 7.52 5.79 8.05
C ILE A 47 6.91 6.55 9.21
N GLN A 48 7.35 7.78 9.48
CA GLN A 48 6.84 8.63 10.55
C GLN A 48 5.33 8.84 10.43
N PHE A 49 4.82 8.85 9.20
CA PHE A 49 3.40 9.00 8.94
C PHE A 49 2.53 7.88 9.55
N TYR A 50 3.12 6.72 9.85
CA TYR A 50 2.44 5.61 10.50
C TYR A 50 2.53 5.62 12.02
N PHE A 51 3.24 6.56 12.66
CA PHE A 51 3.39 6.58 14.12
C PHE A 51 2.08 6.91 14.85
N GLY A 52 1.17 7.65 14.20
CA GLY A 52 -0.18 7.90 14.71
C GLY A 52 -1.10 6.67 14.66
N LEU A 53 -0.77 5.65 13.84
CA LEU A 53 -1.65 4.52 13.59
C LEU A 53 -1.96 3.67 14.83
N PRO A 54 -1.00 3.26 15.69
CA PRO A 54 -1.31 2.50 16.89
C PRO A 54 -2.26 3.23 17.83
N PHE A 55 -2.09 4.54 17.99
CA PHE A 55 -2.99 5.37 18.81
C PHE A 55 -4.40 5.43 18.23
N ALA A 56 -4.52 5.57 16.92
CA ALA A 56 -5.80 5.49 16.22
C ALA A 56 -6.48 4.13 16.46
N MET A 57 -5.74 3.03 16.37
CA MET A 57 -6.28 1.69 16.61
C MET A 57 -6.80 1.54 18.04
N ILE A 58 -6.07 2.06 19.04
CA ILE A 58 -6.51 2.05 20.43
C ILE A 58 -7.83 2.82 20.58
N ILE A 59 -7.89 4.04 20.05
CA ILE A 59 -9.11 4.88 20.12
C ILE A 59 -10.29 4.17 19.43
N ILE A 60 -10.09 3.60 18.26
CA ILE A 60 -11.16 2.89 17.53
C ILE A 60 -11.61 1.65 18.31
N CYS A 61 -10.69 0.90 18.90
CA CYS A 61 -11.00 -0.27 19.71
C CYS A 61 -11.80 0.07 20.97
N ILE A 62 -11.53 1.23 21.60
CA ILE A 62 -12.22 1.64 22.84
C ILE A 62 -13.58 2.29 22.53
N PHE A 63 -13.67 3.15 21.53
CA PHE A 63 -14.86 3.96 21.30
C PHE A 63 -15.73 3.48 20.13
N PHE A 64 -15.16 3.18 18.97
CA PHE A 64 -15.94 2.90 17.74
C PHE A 64 -16.46 1.46 17.70
N ILE A 65 -15.59 0.47 17.91
CA ILE A 65 -15.96 -0.94 17.80
C ILE A 65 -17.08 -1.32 18.80
N PRO A 66 -17.02 -0.92 20.09
CA PRO A 66 -18.10 -1.22 21.04
C PRO A 66 -19.45 -0.64 20.61
N VAL A 67 -19.45 0.61 20.11
CA VAL A 67 -20.68 1.26 19.61
C VAL A 67 -21.27 0.49 18.42
N TYR A 68 -20.43 0.15 17.44
CA TYR A 68 -20.86 -0.57 16.26
C TYR A 68 -21.40 -1.97 16.58
N HIS A 69 -20.75 -2.69 17.49
CA HIS A 69 -21.23 -3.99 17.96
C HIS A 69 -22.53 -3.90 18.76
N LYS A 70 -22.64 -2.94 19.70
CA LYS A 70 -23.83 -2.72 20.52
C LYS A 70 -25.05 -2.40 19.67
N LEU A 71 -24.89 -1.57 18.65
CA LEU A 71 -25.96 -1.20 17.73
C LEU A 71 -26.22 -2.23 16.63
N ASN A 72 -25.40 -3.31 16.55
CA ASN A 72 -25.47 -4.36 15.55
C ASN A 72 -25.54 -3.85 14.09
N LEU A 73 -24.73 -2.83 13.78
CA LEU A 73 -24.78 -2.12 12.51
C LEU A 73 -24.32 -3.01 11.34
N PHE A 74 -24.91 -2.81 10.16
CA PHE A 74 -24.44 -3.39 8.91
C PHE A 74 -23.39 -2.51 8.25
N THR A 75 -23.53 -1.20 8.36
CA THR A 75 -22.60 -0.20 7.84
C THR A 75 -22.29 0.87 8.89
N ALA A 76 -21.12 1.49 8.79
CA ALA A 76 -20.77 2.63 9.65
C ALA A 76 -21.81 3.76 9.56
N TYR A 77 -22.43 3.93 8.38
CA TYR A 77 -23.37 5.04 8.13
C TYR A 77 -24.76 4.81 8.73
N GLU A 78 -25.12 3.58 9.09
CA GLU A 78 -26.32 3.33 9.92
C GLU A 78 -26.26 4.01 11.28
N PHE A 79 -25.04 4.22 11.81
CA PHE A 79 -24.85 5.00 13.03
C PHE A 79 -25.38 6.43 12.87
N LEU A 80 -25.11 7.05 11.72
CA LEU A 80 -25.56 8.42 11.42
C LEU A 80 -27.08 8.50 11.34
N GLU A 81 -27.73 7.49 10.72
CA GLU A 81 -29.20 7.44 10.69
C GLU A 81 -29.80 7.36 12.10
N LYS A 82 -29.25 6.49 12.95
CA LYS A 82 -29.73 6.32 14.34
C LYS A 82 -29.46 7.53 15.23
N ARG A 83 -28.42 8.31 14.91
CA ARG A 83 -28.02 9.48 15.69
C ARG A 83 -28.66 10.77 15.21
N PHE A 84 -28.85 10.92 13.90
CA PHE A 84 -29.36 12.10 13.23
C PHE A 84 -30.63 11.75 12.44
N ASP A 85 -30.47 11.43 11.14
CA ASP A 85 -31.58 11.11 10.26
C ASP A 85 -31.14 10.31 9.01
N LEU A 86 -32.12 9.85 8.24
CA LEU A 86 -31.91 9.12 7.00
C LEU A 86 -31.19 10.00 5.91
N LYS A 87 -31.40 11.31 5.90
CA LYS A 87 -30.78 12.21 4.91
C LYS A 87 -29.27 12.26 5.13
N THR A 88 -28.81 12.38 6.38
CA THR A 88 -27.41 12.36 6.75
C THR A 88 -26.74 11.03 6.36
N ARG A 89 -27.39 9.89 6.64
CA ARG A 89 -26.89 8.58 6.19
C ARG A 89 -26.77 8.53 4.65
N THR A 90 -27.80 8.94 3.94
CA THR A 90 -27.85 8.88 2.48
C THR A 90 -26.74 9.75 1.85
N LEU A 91 -26.60 10.99 2.31
CA LEU A 91 -25.55 11.89 1.84
C LEU A 91 -24.15 11.28 2.05
N THR A 92 -23.86 10.81 3.25
CA THR A 92 -22.56 10.19 3.58
C THR A 92 -22.30 8.93 2.76
N SER A 93 -23.34 8.12 2.51
CA SER A 93 -23.23 6.93 1.67
C SER A 93 -22.92 7.28 0.20
N ILE A 94 -23.54 8.33 -0.35
CA ILE A 94 -23.28 8.81 -1.71
C ILE A 94 -21.82 9.32 -1.82
N LEU A 95 -21.38 10.16 -0.88
CA LEU A 95 -20.00 10.65 -0.84
C LEU A 95 -18.99 9.51 -0.77
N PHE A 96 -19.26 8.50 0.07
CA PHE A 96 -18.43 7.30 0.14
C PHE A 96 -18.37 6.55 -1.20
N LEU A 97 -19.51 6.35 -1.87
CA LEU A 97 -19.55 5.65 -3.17
C LEU A 97 -18.76 6.40 -4.25
N ILE A 98 -18.85 7.72 -4.29
CA ILE A 98 -18.08 8.56 -5.22
C ILE A 98 -16.58 8.41 -4.93
N GLN A 99 -16.17 8.60 -3.66
CA GLN A 99 -14.78 8.47 -3.24
C GLN A 99 -14.22 7.08 -3.56
N ARG A 100 -14.98 6.02 -3.26
CA ARG A 100 -14.54 4.64 -3.50
C ARG A 100 -14.55 4.25 -4.98
N GLY A 101 -15.47 4.78 -5.76
CA GLY A 101 -15.46 4.63 -7.22
C GLY A 101 -14.19 5.19 -7.85
N LEU A 102 -13.81 6.41 -7.47
CA LEU A 102 -12.57 7.03 -7.92
C LEU A 102 -11.33 6.26 -7.45
N ALA A 103 -11.29 5.88 -6.17
CA ALA A 103 -10.19 5.08 -5.61
C ALA A 103 -10.06 3.70 -6.27
N ALA A 104 -11.17 3.04 -6.61
CA ALA A 104 -11.18 1.75 -7.29
C ALA A 104 -10.55 1.86 -8.69
N GLY A 105 -10.82 2.93 -9.43
CA GLY A 105 -10.20 3.21 -10.73
C GLY A 105 -8.66 3.23 -10.62
N ILE A 106 -8.12 3.98 -9.68
CA ILE A 106 -6.67 4.08 -9.44
C ILE A 106 -6.10 2.72 -9.00
N THR A 107 -6.82 2.00 -8.12
CA THR A 107 -6.38 0.69 -7.61
C THR A 107 -6.34 -0.39 -8.69
N ILE A 108 -7.19 -0.32 -9.71
CA ILE A 108 -7.17 -1.21 -10.88
C ILE A 108 -6.08 -0.79 -11.86
N TYR A 109 -5.92 0.52 -12.07
CA TYR A 109 -5.00 1.08 -13.05
C TYR A 109 -3.52 0.82 -12.69
N ALA A 110 -3.13 1.02 -11.44
CA ALA A 110 -1.74 0.87 -11.00
C ALA A 110 -1.16 -0.54 -11.26
N PRO A 111 -1.79 -1.67 -10.85
CA PRO A 111 -1.30 -3.00 -11.21
C PRO A 111 -1.37 -3.28 -12.71
N ALA A 112 -2.33 -2.69 -13.44
CA ALA A 112 -2.43 -2.86 -14.89
C ALA A 112 -1.22 -2.25 -15.62
N ILE A 113 -0.69 -1.11 -15.17
CA ILE A 113 0.54 -0.51 -15.72
C ILE A 113 1.68 -1.51 -15.63
N ILE A 114 1.90 -2.10 -14.45
CA ILE A 114 3.03 -3.01 -14.24
C ILE A 114 2.88 -4.31 -15.01
N LEU A 115 1.68 -4.88 -15.00
CA LEU A 115 1.40 -6.07 -15.81
C LEU A 115 1.56 -5.78 -17.30
N SER A 116 1.23 -4.56 -17.76
CA SER A 116 1.47 -4.13 -19.14
C SER A 116 2.98 -4.11 -19.46
N VAL A 117 3.80 -3.63 -18.52
CA VAL A 117 5.26 -3.60 -18.67
C VAL A 117 5.84 -5.02 -18.68
N VAL A 118 5.41 -5.86 -17.74
CA VAL A 118 5.98 -7.20 -17.54
C VAL A 118 5.51 -8.20 -18.61
N LEU A 119 4.22 -8.14 -18.99
CA LEU A 119 3.61 -9.09 -19.93
C LEU A 119 3.61 -8.59 -21.39
N GLY A 120 3.92 -7.32 -21.63
CA GLY A 120 3.81 -6.70 -22.95
C GLY A 120 2.36 -6.54 -23.45
N TRP A 121 1.36 -6.69 -22.57
CA TRP A 121 -0.05 -6.63 -22.96
C TRP A 121 -0.58 -5.20 -23.01
N ASN A 122 -1.61 -4.98 -23.83
CA ASN A 122 -2.24 -3.68 -23.93
C ASN A 122 -2.85 -3.25 -22.58
N LEU A 123 -2.52 -2.04 -22.12
CA LEU A 123 -2.94 -1.51 -20.83
C LEU A 123 -4.47 -1.44 -20.67
N LYS A 124 -5.20 -1.03 -21.74
CA LYS A 124 -6.67 -0.93 -21.70
C LYS A 124 -7.32 -2.31 -21.50
N SER A 125 -6.80 -3.32 -22.19
CA SER A 125 -7.29 -4.70 -22.04
C SER A 125 -7.05 -5.22 -20.62
N LEU A 126 -5.88 -4.95 -20.03
CA LEU A 126 -5.55 -5.35 -18.67
C LEU A 126 -6.46 -4.69 -17.64
N VAL A 127 -6.74 -3.40 -17.77
CA VAL A 127 -7.67 -2.68 -16.89
C VAL A 127 -9.06 -3.32 -16.92
N VAL A 128 -9.56 -3.67 -18.11
CA VAL A 128 -10.86 -4.32 -18.26
C VAL A 128 -10.85 -5.73 -17.66
N ILE A 129 -9.82 -6.54 -17.94
CA ILE A 129 -9.71 -7.91 -17.42
C ILE A 129 -9.64 -7.90 -15.90
N ILE A 130 -8.76 -7.08 -15.30
CA ILE A 130 -8.63 -6.98 -13.84
C ILE A 130 -9.95 -6.51 -13.23
N GLY A 131 -10.57 -5.48 -13.78
CA GLY A 131 -11.84 -4.95 -13.29
C GLY A 131 -12.94 -6.01 -13.30
N LEU A 132 -13.11 -6.74 -14.41
CA LEU A 132 -14.11 -7.81 -14.53
C LEU A 132 -13.83 -8.95 -13.54
N LEU A 133 -12.59 -9.40 -13.39
CA LEU A 133 -12.23 -10.45 -12.44
C LEU A 133 -12.57 -10.03 -11.00
N VAL A 134 -12.24 -8.78 -10.61
CA VAL A 134 -12.54 -8.26 -9.26
C VAL A 134 -14.04 -8.20 -9.03
N ILE A 135 -14.83 -7.71 -10.00
CA ILE A 135 -16.29 -7.67 -9.91
C ILE A 135 -16.86 -9.07 -9.75
N LEU A 136 -16.45 -10.01 -10.59
CA LEU A 136 -16.98 -11.38 -10.59
C LEU A 136 -16.78 -12.08 -9.24
N TYR A 137 -15.54 -12.13 -8.72
CA TYR A 137 -15.31 -12.85 -7.46
C TYR A 137 -15.95 -12.14 -6.26
N THR A 138 -16.00 -10.81 -6.25
CA THR A 138 -16.60 -10.04 -5.17
C THR A 138 -18.12 -10.19 -5.16
N MET A 139 -18.76 -10.08 -6.32
CA MET A 139 -20.20 -10.20 -6.47
C MET A 139 -20.70 -11.60 -6.09
N LEU A 140 -20.00 -12.65 -6.52
CA LEU A 140 -20.38 -14.03 -6.24
C LEU A 140 -20.14 -14.45 -4.79
N GLY A 141 -19.09 -13.97 -4.16
CA GLY A 141 -18.61 -14.47 -2.87
C GLY A 141 -18.88 -13.57 -1.67
N GLY A 142 -19.12 -12.26 -1.87
CA GLY A 142 -19.32 -11.27 -0.82
C GLY A 142 -18.13 -11.17 0.13
N THR A 143 -18.36 -10.66 1.36
CA THR A 143 -17.32 -10.43 2.38
C THR A 143 -16.52 -11.68 2.73
N LYS A 144 -17.17 -12.87 2.73
CA LYS A 144 -16.46 -14.13 3.04
C LYS A 144 -15.39 -14.44 2.00
N ALA A 145 -15.69 -14.32 0.71
CA ALA A 145 -14.71 -14.55 -0.35
C ALA A 145 -13.58 -13.54 -0.28
N VAL A 146 -13.91 -12.26 -0.10
CA VAL A 146 -12.91 -11.21 0.01
C VAL A 146 -11.97 -11.45 1.20
N ASN A 147 -12.47 -11.81 2.38
CA ASN A 147 -11.63 -12.15 3.53
C ASN A 147 -10.71 -13.35 3.29
N VAL A 148 -11.16 -14.35 2.52
CA VAL A 148 -10.34 -15.52 2.18
C VAL A 148 -9.26 -15.14 1.16
N THR A 149 -9.63 -14.46 0.08
CA THR A 149 -8.66 -14.03 -0.95
C THR A 149 -7.60 -13.09 -0.36
N GLN A 150 -7.98 -12.17 0.52
CA GLN A 150 -7.04 -11.25 1.18
C GLN A 150 -6.01 -11.96 2.07
N LYS A 151 -6.35 -13.08 2.70
CA LYS A 151 -5.35 -13.90 3.42
C LYS A 151 -4.26 -14.43 2.48
N TYR A 152 -4.66 -15.00 1.35
CA TYR A 152 -3.70 -15.51 0.36
C TYR A 152 -2.90 -14.38 -0.28
N GLN A 153 -3.55 -13.26 -0.57
CA GLN A 153 -2.86 -12.06 -1.07
C GLN A 153 -1.79 -11.59 -0.11
N MET A 154 -2.07 -11.50 1.21
CA MET A 154 -1.07 -11.10 2.20
C MET A 154 0.11 -12.07 2.26
N PHE A 155 -0.15 -13.38 2.19
CA PHE A 155 0.91 -14.38 2.14
C PHE A 155 1.81 -14.19 0.91
N ILE A 156 1.21 -14.05 -0.28
CA ILE A 156 1.95 -13.81 -1.53
C ILE A 156 2.77 -12.51 -1.46
N ILE A 157 2.18 -11.45 -0.90
CA ILE A 157 2.83 -10.15 -0.73
C ILE A 157 4.06 -10.28 0.17
N PHE A 158 3.94 -10.88 1.37
CA PHE A 158 5.08 -11.07 2.25
C PHE A 158 6.18 -11.94 1.62
N SER A 159 5.79 -13.03 0.95
CA SER A 159 6.73 -13.87 0.22
C SER A 159 7.45 -13.09 -0.89
N GLY A 160 6.71 -12.32 -1.68
CA GLY A 160 7.27 -11.47 -2.72
C GLY A 160 8.24 -10.41 -2.20
N MET A 161 7.90 -9.77 -1.07
CA MET A 161 8.79 -8.79 -0.42
C MET A 161 10.09 -9.44 0.05
N ILE A 162 10.02 -10.61 0.69
CA ILE A 162 11.22 -11.35 1.15
C ILE A 162 12.06 -11.76 -0.06
N THR A 163 11.43 -12.28 -1.12
CA THR A 163 12.12 -12.65 -2.35
C THR A 163 12.80 -11.45 -3.00
N ALA A 164 12.11 -10.31 -3.09
CA ALA A 164 12.69 -9.09 -3.63
C ALA A 164 13.89 -8.61 -2.80
N PHE A 165 13.78 -8.64 -1.49
CA PHE A 165 14.88 -8.28 -0.58
C PHE A 165 16.11 -9.18 -0.79
N ILE A 166 15.92 -10.51 -0.81
CA ILE A 166 17.00 -11.47 -1.04
C ILE A 166 17.62 -11.25 -2.43
N PHE A 167 16.78 -11.10 -3.45
CA PHE A 167 17.24 -10.90 -4.83
C PHE A 167 18.08 -9.62 -4.97
N ILE A 168 17.67 -8.51 -4.38
CA ILE A 168 18.43 -7.25 -4.43
C ILE A 168 19.80 -7.43 -3.76
N ILE A 169 19.84 -8.08 -2.58
CA ILE A 169 21.12 -8.29 -1.88
C ILE A 169 22.05 -9.18 -2.69
N GLN A 170 21.53 -10.24 -3.32
CA GLN A 170 22.32 -11.14 -4.17
C GLN A 170 22.77 -10.50 -5.48
N SER A 171 22.09 -9.44 -5.91
CA SER A 171 22.43 -8.68 -7.13
C SER A 171 23.44 -7.55 -6.86
N LEU A 172 23.80 -7.28 -5.62
CA LEU A 172 24.90 -6.35 -5.30
C LEU A 172 26.24 -6.98 -5.72
N PRO A 173 27.25 -6.15 -6.07
CA PRO A 173 28.60 -6.64 -6.35
C PRO A 173 29.17 -7.49 -5.20
N ASP A 174 29.96 -8.53 -5.52
CA ASP A 174 30.48 -9.50 -4.53
C ASP A 174 31.29 -8.87 -3.38
N ASN A 175 31.92 -7.73 -3.64
CA ASN A 175 32.67 -6.95 -2.65
C ASN A 175 31.80 -6.11 -1.72
N ILE A 176 30.49 -5.95 -1.99
CA ILE A 176 29.55 -5.12 -1.25
C ILE A 176 28.67 -5.98 -0.34
N LYS A 177 29.00 -6.00 0.96
CA LYS A 177 28.16 -6.66 1.97
C LYS A 177 26.94 -5.81 2.28
N PHE A 178 25.90 -6.43 2.81
CA PHE A 178 24.68 -5.73 3.26
C PHE A 178 24.99 -4.57 4.24
N SER A 179 25.98 -4.75 5.14
CA SER A 179 26.42 -3.68 6.05
C SER A 179 26.99 -2.46 5.31
N ASN A 180 27.75 -2.68 4.23
CA ASN A 180 28.29 -1.59 3.41
C ASN A 180 27.20 -0.86 2.65
N ALA A 181 26.21 -1.63 2.13
CA ALA A 181 25.02 -1.06 1.50
C ALA A 181 24.24 -0.13 2.46
N LEU A 182 24.06 -0.55 3.71
CA LEU A 182 23.43 0.30 4.73
C LEU A 182 24.27 1.53 5.08
N GLN A 183 25.61 1.40 5.16
CA GLN A 183 26.49 2.54 5.38
C GLN A 183 26.36 3.58 4.25
N LEU A 184 26.39 3.12 2.99
CA LEU A 184 26.22 3.98 1.84
C LEU A 184 24.84 4.64 1.83
N ALA A 185 23.79 3.90 2.20
CA ALA A 185 22.43 4.45 2.34
C ALA A 185 22.40 5.53 3.46
N GLY A 186 23.14 5.34 4.55
CA GLY A 186 23.25 6.32 5.63
C GLY A 186 23.99 7.60 5.19
N ILE A 187 25.09 7.46 4.45
CA ILE A 187 25.83 8.61 3.89
C ILE A 187 24.94 9.44 2.95
N ASN A 188 24.07 8.77 2.19
CA ASN A 188 23.09 9.43 1.30
C ASN A 188 21.80 9.85 2.02
N GLU A 189 21.78 9.88 3.35
CA GLU A 189 20.64 10.29 4.19
C GLU A 189 19.36 9.46 4.01
N LYS A 190 19.43 8.34 3.26
CA LYS A 190 18.26 7.49 2.96
C LYS A 190 17.73 6.74 4.17
N LEU A 191 18.53 6.58 5.24
CA LEU A 191 18.15 5.91 6.48
C LEU A 191 17.65 6.88 7.56
N ASN A 192 17.57 8.17 7.29
CA ASN A 192 17.02 9.15 8.22
C ASN A 192 15.52 8.90 8.40
N ILE A 193 15.16 8.40 9.59
CA ILE A 193 13.76 8.02 9.91
C ILE A 193 13.07 9.13 10.66
N LEU A 194 13.74 9.72 11.67
CA LEU A 194 13.13 10.64 12.62
C LEU A 194 13.55 12.07 12.30
N ASP A 195 12.56 12.90 12.05
CA ASP A 195 12.70 14.35 11.92
C ASP A 195 11.81 15.01 12.97
N PHE A 196 12.42 15.62 13.97
CA PHE A 196 11.74 16.34 15.05
C PHE A 196 11.61 17.83 14.77
N SER A 197 12.02 18.30 13.59
CA SER A 197 11.84 19.69 13.20
C SER A 197 10.35 20.06 13.19
N PHE A 198 10.02 21.27 13.66
CA PHE A 198 8.67 21.82 13.56
C PHE A 198 8.59 22.64 12.26
N ASP A 199 8.73 21.94 11.15
CA ASP A 199 8.65 22.52 9.81
C ASP A 199 7.30 22.19 9.18
N LEU A 200 6.51 23.22 8.89
CA LEU A 200 5.17 23.07 8.27
C LEU A 200 5.26 22.79 6.76
N GLU A 201 6.39 23.05 6.13
CA GLU A 201 6.60 22.76 4.72
C GLU A 201 7.03 21.29 4.50
N ASN A 202 7.68 20.68 5.50
CA ASN A 202 8.05 19.28 5.45
C ASN A 202 6.86 18.37 5.76
N ARG A 203 6.47 17.55 4.75
CA ARG A 203 5.33 16.64 4.85
C ARG A 203 5.53 15.55 5.90
N TYR A 204 6.76 15.07 6.11
CA TYR A 204 7.07 13.89 6.91
C TYR A 204 7.98 14.25 8.08
N THR A 205 7.39 14.81 9.13
CA THR A 205 8.03 15.02 10.42
C THR A 205 7.38 14.12 11.48
N PHE A 206 8.03 13.95 12.61
CA PHE A 206 7.47 13.24 13.76
C PHE A 206 6.10 13.82 14.18
N TRP A 207 5.99 15.14 14.18
CA TRP A 207 4.77 15.85 14.58
C TRP A 207 3.63 15.65 13.60
N SER A 208 3.90 15.75 12.31
CA SER A 208 2.91 15.49 11.27
C SER A 208 2.45 14.03 11.28
N GLY A 209 3.34 13.09 11.59
CA GLY A 209 3.05 11.67 11.70
C GLY A 209 2.15 11.34 12.89
N ILE A 210 2.46 11.88 14.08
CA ILE A 210 1.64 11.63 15.29
C ILE A 210 0.29 12.34 15.20
N THR A 211 0.22 13.55 14.68
CA THR A 211 -1.05 14.30 14.59
C THR A 211 -1.80 13.97 13.30
N GLY A 212 -1.29 14.36 12.14
CA GLY A 212 -1.93 14.12 10.84
C GLY A 212 -2.15 12.65 10.55
N GLY A 213 -1.15 11.79 10.81
CA GLY A 213 -1.25 10.35 10.68
C GLY A 213 -2.31 9.74 11.59
N LEU A 214 -2.45 10.22 12.83
CA LEU A 214 -3.49 9.80 13.76
C LEU A 214 -4.89 10.10 13.21
N PHE A 215 -5.16 11.36 12.83
CA PHE A 215 -6.50 11.75 12.37
C PHE A 215 -6.85 11.08 11.03
N LEU A 216 -5.87 10.93 10.13
CA LEU A 216 -6.09 10.18 8.90
C LEU A 216 -6.44 8.71 9.20
N ALA A 217 -5.72 8.07 10.11
CA ALA A 217 -5.99 6.69 10.49
C ALA A 217 -7.35 6.54 11.20
N LEU A 218 -7.75 7.49 12.06
CA LEU A 218 -9.07 7.52 12.68
C LEU A 218 -10.19 7.63 11.63
N SER A 219 -10.04 8.51 10.66
CA SER A 219 -10.98 8.64 9.54
C SER A 219 -11.06 7.33 8.74
N TYR A 220 -9.91 6.81 8.30
CA TYR A 220 -9.87 5.66 7.41
C TYR A 220 -10.34 4.36 8.08
N PHE A 221 -9.86 4.06 9.28
CA PHE A 221 -10.22 2.82 9.97
C PHE A 221 -11.49 2.92 10.82
N GLY A 222 -11.88 4.13 11.24
CA GLY A 222 -13.04 4.33 12.10
C GLY A 222 -14.34 4.52 11.33
N THR A 223 -14.32 5.14 10.14
CA THR A 223 -15.55 5.54 9.44
C THR A 223 -15.68 5.02 8.02
N ASP A 224 -14.58 4.65 7.35
CA ASP A 224 -14.63 4.13 6.00
C ASP A 224 -15.19 2.71 5.97
N GLN A 225 -16.32 2.52 5.26
CA GLN A 225 -17.03 1.24 5.22
C GLN A 225 -16.15 0.09 4.70
N SER A 226 -15.19 0.33 3.84
CA SER A 226 -14.31 -0.73 3.34
C SER A 226 -13.44 -1.35 4.44
N GLN A 227 -13.06 -0.57 5.45
CA GLN A 227 -12.32 -1.04 6.62
C GLN A 227 -13.26 -1.51 7.72
N VAL A 228 -14.31 -0.72 8.03
CA VAL A 228 -15.30 -1.04 9.07
C VAL A 228 -15.92 -2.42 8.84
N GLN A 229 -16.25 -2.76 7.60
CA GLN A 229 -16.85 -4.05 7.25
C GLN A 229 -15.95 -5.24 7.60
N ARG A 230 -14.60 -5.07 7.59
CA ARG A 230 -13.66 -6.16 7.91
C ARG A 230 -13.79 -6.56 9.37
N TYR A 231 -13.72 -5.61 10.30
CA TYR A 231 -13.82 -5.95 11.72
C TYR A 231 -15.27 -6.18 12.19
N LEU A 232 -16.30 -5.68 11.48
CA LEU A 232 -17.70 -6.06 11.74
C LEU A 232 -18.02 -7.50 11.32
N SER A 233 -17.19 -8.14 10.49
CA SER A 233 -17.34 -9.55 10.13
C SER A 233 -16.85 -10.53 11.21
N ALA A 234 -16.23 -10.02 12.28
CA ALA A 234 -15.69 -10.83 13.37
C ALA A 234 -16.78 -11.56 14.16
N LYS A 235 -16.40 -12.69 14.77
CA LYS A 235 -17.30 -13.50 15.60
C LYS A 235 -17.61 -12.87 16.95
N SER A 236 -16.80 -11.91 17.40
CA SER A 236 -17.04 -11.20 18.67
C SER A 236 -16.33 -9.85 18.67
N LEU A 237 -16.74 -8.97 19.61
CA LEU A 237 -16.10 -7.67 19.87
C LEU A 237 -14.60 -7.82 20.14
N LYS A 238 -14.20 -8.79 20.97
CA LYS A 238 -12.77 -9.06 21.27
C LYS A 238 -11.97 -9.47 20.03
N GLU A 239 -12.55 -10.22 19.13
CA GLU A 239 -11.92 -10.62 17.88
C GLU A 239 -11.73 -9.42 16.92
N SER A 240 -12.72 -8.51 16.87
CA SER A 240 -12.59 -7.24 16.12
C SER A 240 -11.44 -6.39 16.66
N GLN A 241 -11.40 -6.19 17.99
CA GLN A 241 -10.37 -5.38 18.66
C GLN A 241 -8.97 -5.98 18.46
N ARG A 242 -8.79 -7.29 18.70
CA ARG A 242 -7.51 -7.98 18.50
C ARG A 242 -7.03 -7.89 17.07
N GLY A 243 -7.92 -8.09 16.09
CA GLY A 243 -7.56 -7.98 14.68
C GLY A 243 -7.13 -6.59 14.29
N LEU A 244 -7.82 -5.56 14.77
CA LEU A 244 -7.47 -4.18 14.48
C LEU A 244 -6.16 -3.75 15.17
N MET A 245 -5.94 -4.16 16.42
CA MET A 245 -4.68 -3.94 17.13
C MET A 245 -3.49 -4.61 16.42
N MET A 246 -3.67 -5.84 15.92
CA MET A 246 -2.65 -6.52 15.12
C MET A 246 -2.23 -5.66 13.90
N ASN A 247 -3.19 -5.07 13.19
CA ASN A 247 -2.86 -4.16 12.08
C ASN A 247 -2.05 -2.95 12.55
N GLY A 248 -2.42 -2.33 13.68
CA GLY A 248 -1.70 -1.18 14.24
C GLY A 248 -0.22 -1.47 14.53
N PHE A 249 0.08 -2.66 15.06
CA PHE A 249 1.46 -3.03 15.37
C PHE A 249 2.26 -3.56 14.18
N LEU A 250 1.65 -4.40 13.33
CA LEU A 250 2.36 -5.03 12.22
C LEU A 250 2.56 -4.11 11.01
N LYS A 251 1.73 -3.07 10.88
CA LYS A 251 1.81 -2.16 9.72
C LYS A 251 3.12 -1.37 9.71
N ILE A 252 3.61 -0.92 10.85
CA ILE A 252 4.85 -0.15 10.93
C ILE A 252 6.07 -0.97 10.49
N PRO A 253 6.35 -2.16 11.05
CA PRO A 253 7.44 -3.01 10.58
C PRO A 253 7.31 -3.38 9.10
N MET A 254 6.09 -3.66 8.63
CA MET A 254 5.85 -3.95 7.23
C MET A 254 6.22 -2.75 6.34
N GLN A 255 5.81 -1.55 6.74
CA GLN A 255 6.09 -0.33 5.99
C GLN A 255 7.59 0.01 5.99
N PHE A 256 8.24 -0.19 7.14
CA PHE A 256 9.70 -0.07 7.25
C PHE A 256 10.40 -0.98 6.25
N PHE A 257 9.98 -2.25 6.17
CA PHE A 257 10.59 -3.21 5.26
C PHE A 257 10.36 -2.87 3.78
N ILE A 258 9.17 -2.36 3.43
CA ILE A 258 8.85 -1.89 2.07
C ILE A 258 9.76 -0.72 1.66
N LEU A 259 9.93 0.27 2.54
CA LEU A 259 10.81 1.42 2.30
C LEU A 259 12.27 0.98 2.18
N LEU A 260 12.73 0.06 3.05
CA LEU A 260 14.08 -0.48 3.02
C LEU A 260 14.38 -1.16 1.67
N ILE A 261 13.42 -1.90 1.10
CA ILE A 261 13.56 -2.47 -0.25
C ILE A 261 13.82 -1.34 -1.25
N GLY A 262 13.09 -0.23 -1.18
CA GLY A 262 13.31 0.93 -2.04
C GLY A 262 14.69 1.55 -1.89
N VAL A 263 15.16 1.69 -0.65
CA VAL A 263 16.52 2.17 -0.35
C VAL A 263 17.59 1.22 -0.91
N LEU A 264 17.37 -0.09 -0.79
CA LEU A 264 18.30 -1.09 -1.36
C LEU A 264 18.32 -1.05 -2.90
N VAL A 265 17.18 -0.79 -3.55
CA VAL A 265 17.12 -0.55 -5.00
C VAL A 265 17.91 0.71 -5.37
N PHE A 266 17.83 1.77 -4.56
CA PHE A 266 18.67 2.97 -4.75
C PHE A 266 20.16 2.60 -4.71
N ILE A 267 20.59 1.81 -3.72
CA ILE A 267 21.98 1.36 -3.59
C ILE A 267 22.38 0.46 -4.76
N PHE A 268 21.53 -0.46 -5.20
CA PHE A 268 21.77 -1.30 -6.38
C PHE A 268 22.10 -0.44 -7.60
N PHE A 269 21.33 0.60 -7.89
CA PHE A 269 21.58 1.53 -8.99
C PHE A 269 22.72 2.55 -8.74
N GLN A 270 23.41 2.48 -7.58
CA GLN A 270 24.71 3.14 -7.46
C GLN A 270 25.81 2.36 -8.21
N TYR A 271 25.69 1.05 -8.26
CA TYR A 271 26.68 0.15 -8.89
C TYR A 271 26.26 -0.31 -10.29
N GLU A 272 24.96 -0.52 -10.50
CA GLU A 272 24.42 -0.97 -11.78
C GLU A 272 23.87 0.20 -12.62
N LYS A 273 24.01 0.09 -13.93
CA LYS A 273 23.48 1.09 -14.86
C LYS A 273 21.96 1.02 -14.92
N ALA A 274 21.29 2.10 -14.55
CA ALA A 274 19.86 2.19 -14.71
C ALA A 274 19.48 2.32 -16.21
N PRO A 275 18.49 1.55 -16.71
CA PRO A 275 18.00 1.74 -18.07
C PRO A 275 17.30 3.10 -18.20
N ILE A 276 17.40 3.72 -19.38
CA ILE A 276 16.71 5.00 -19.65
C ILE A 276 15.20 4.85 -19.53
N HIS A 277 14.69 3.70 -19.93
CA HIS A 277 13.27 3.39 -19.82
C HIS A 277 13.05 1.92 -19.46
N PHE A 278 12.25 1.66 -18.40
CA PHE A 278 12.03 0.31 -17.88
C PHE A 278 11.00 -0.51 -18.66
N ASN A 279 10.27 0.08 -19.62
CA ASN A 279 9.30 -0.65 -20.43
C ASN A 279 9.91 -1.08 -21.77
N PRO A 280 10.18 -2.40 -21.99
CA PRO A 280 10.78 -2.91 -23.21
C PRO A 280 9.96 -2.57 -24.47
N TYR A 281 8.63 -2.60 -24.36
CA TYR A 281 7.74 -2.26 -25.48
C TYR A 281 7.92 -0.80 -25.93
N VAL A 282 8.09 0.12 -24.98
CA VAL A 282 8.33 1.54 -25.31
C VAL A 282 9.70 1.69 -25.98
N VAL A 283 10.72 1.01 -25.47
CA VAL A 283 12.08 1.01 -26.06
C VAL A 283 12.04 0.47 -27.49
N GLU A 284 11.34 -0.65 -27.72
CA GLU A 284 11.16 -1.21 -29.07
C GLU A 284 10.48 -0.21 -30.01
N LYS A 285 9.38 0.42 -29.57
CA LYS A 285 8.65 1.43 -30.36
C LYS A 285 9.49 2.67 -30.67
N VAL A 286 10.29 3.12 -29.73
CA VAL A 286 11.22 4.25 -29.95
C VAL A 286 12.28 3.87 -30.97
N ASN A 287 12.82 2.64 -30.92
CA ASN A 287 13.81 2.14 -31.88
C ASN A 287 13.25 1.95 -33.30
N GLU A 288 11.93 1.80 -33.45
CA GLU A 288 11.23 1.76 -34.74
C GLU A 288 10.80 3.16 -35.22
N SER A 289 10.97 4.19 -34.42
CA SER A 289 10.51 5.56 -34.71
C SER A 289 11.63 6.50 -35.18
N ASN A 290 11.25 7.70 -35.60
CA ASN A 290 12.17 8.78 -35.94
C ASN A 290 12.98 9.31 -34.74
N TYR A 291 12.69 8.83 -33.51
CA TYR A 291 13.39 9.22 -32.28
C TYR A 291 14.53 8.27 -31.90
N LYS A 292 14.81 7.24 -32.71
CA LYS A 292 15.87 6.25 -32.47
C LYS A 292 17.23 6.88 -32.21
N ASP A 293 17.65 7.82 -33.05
CA ASP A 293 18.96 8.47 -32.90
C ASP A 293 19.07 9.29 -31.63
N ALA A 294 18.01 9.99 -31.25
CA ALA A 294 17.95 10.73 -30.00
C ALA A 294 17.99 9.78 -28.78
N PHE A 295 17.30 8.64 -28.84
CA PHE A 295 17.34 7.62 -27.80
C PHE A 295 18.74 7.01 -27.64
N ASN A 296 19.38 6.65 -28.75
CA ASN A 296 20.75 6.12 -28.75
C ASN A 296 21.77 7.16 -28.21
N ALA A 297 21.55 8.45 -28.46
CA ALA A 297 22.38 9.50 -27.89
C ALA A 297 22.20 9.57 -26.35
N LEU A 298 20.98 9.44 -25.84
CA LEU A 298 20.71 9.39 -24.41
C LEU A 298 21.32 8.13 -23.77
N GLU A 299 21.27 6.97 -24.44
CA GLU A 299 21.91 5.74 -23.94
C GLU A 299 23.44 5.90 -23.80
N ARG A 300 24.10 6.51 -24.80
CA ARG A 300 25.54 6.80 -24.73
C ARG A 300 25.87 7.79 -23.60
N ALA A 301 25.08 8.85 -23.46
CA ALA A 301 25.26 9.80 -22.37
C ALA A 301 25.10 9.15 -20.99
N ASN A 302 24.09 8.30 -20.84
CA ASN A 302 23.87 7.52 -19.60
C ASN A 302 25.05 6.58 -19.30
N GLU A 303 25.65 5.97 -20.34
CA GLU A 303 26.81 5.12 -20.18
C GLU A 303 28.04 5.89 -19.69
N ILE A 304 28.30 7.07 -20.27
CA ILE A 304 29.41 7.95 -19.85
C ILE A 304 29.24 8.36 -18.40
N ILE A 305 28.02 8.79 -18.00
CA ILE A 305 27.72 9.17 -16.62
C ILE A 305 27.94 8.00 -15.67
N HIS A 306 27.51 6.80 -16.04
CA HIS A 306 27.70 5.60 -15.23
C HIS A 306 29.18 5.25 -15.04
N LEU A 307 29.99 5.34 -16.09
CA LEU A 307 31.44 5.11 -16.01
C LEU A 307 32.12 6.14 -15.10
N GLN A 308 31.83 7.44 -15.26
CA GLN A 308 32.37 8.50 -14.41
C GLN A 308 31.99 8.32 -12.93
N LYS A 309 30.76 7.83 -12.66
CA LYS A 309 30.31 7.53 -11.32
C LYS A 309 31.07 6.38 -10.69
N ASN A 310 31.31 5.31 -11.44
CA ASN A 310 32.06 4.14 -10.96
C ASN A 310 33.53 4.43 -10.68
N GLU A 311 34.12 5.45 -11.31
CA GLU A 311 35.47 5.93 -11.00
C GLU A 311 35.55 6.71 -9.66
N GLN A 312 34.39 7.17 -9.14
CA GLN A 312 34.29 7.94 -7.89
C GLN A 312 33.86 7.08 -6.69
N LEU A 313 33.32 5.89 -6.92
CA LEU A 313 32.92 4.90 -5.91
C LEU A 313 34.09 3.96 -5.56
#